data_c319344b6de0791c8fd2d95987b44a60
#
_entry.id   c319344b6de0791c8fd2d95987b44a60
#
_cell.length_a   1.000
_cell.length_b   1.000
_cell.length_c   1.000
_cell.angle_alpha   90.00
_cell.angle_beta   90.00
_cell.angle_gamma   90.00
#
_symmetry.space_group_name_H-M   'P 1'
#
loop_
_entity.id
_entity.type
_entity.pdbx_description
1 polymer ?
#
loop_
_entity_poly.entity_id
_entity_poly.type
_entity_poly.pdbx_seq_one_letter_code
_entity_poly.pdbx_strand_id
1 'polypeptide(L)'
;MLQRRTLLKTSAAVALGGPALSGLAQQSVTLKFHTFMAPQSAVYLTMHKAWMEKVEKDSGGRIKFEGYPAMQLGGTPVQLYDQAKDGVVDIVWTLPGNTAGRFPRTEVFELPFMMNNA
;
A
#
# COMPACT_ATOMS: atom_id res chain seq x y z
N MET A 1 -24.35 -3.84 -81.49
CA MET A 1 -25.06 -3.75 -80.23
C MET A 1 -24.05 -3.87 -79.16
N LEU A 2 -23.79 -2.80 -78.44
CA LEU A 2 -22.59 -2.59 -77.62
C LEU A 2 -22.85 -2.94 -76.13
N GLN A 3 -22.12 -3.93 -75.66
CA GLN A 3 -22.07 -4.22 -74.22
C GLN A 3 -21.05 -3.29 -73.51
N ARG A 4 -21.54 -2.47 -72.66
CA ARG A 4 -20.69 -1.63 -71.79
C ARG A 4 -20.24 -2.43 -70.57
N ARG A 5 -18.94 -2.73 -70.51
CA ARG A 5 -18.28 -3.32 -69.36
C ARG A 5 -18.07 -2.26 -68.31
N THR A 6 -18.78 -2.37 -67.18
CA THR A 6 -18.57 -1.55 -65.99
C THR A 6 -17.46 -2.21 -65.18
N LEU A 7 -16.30 -1.57 -65.12
CA LEU A 7 -15.19 -1.94 -64.26
C LEU A 7 -15.49 -1.45 -62.81
N LEU A 8 -15.83 -2.35 -61.95
CA LEU A 8 -15.90 -2.12 -60.51
C LEU A 8 -14.48 -2.09 -59.96
N LYS A 9 -14.00 -0.88 -59.61
CA LYS A 9 -12.77 -0.70 -58.84
C LYS A 9 -13.05 -0.99 -57.37
N THR A 10 -12.67 -2.17 -56.91
CA THR A 10 -12.68 -2.54 -55.52
C THR A 10 -11.48 -1.89 -54.81
N SER A 11 -11.71 -0.80 -54.12
CA SER A 11 -10.70 -0.21 -53.23
C SER A 11 -10.62 -1.05 -51.96
N ALA A 12 -9.58 -1.86 -51.82
CA ALA A 12 -9.26 -2.53 -50.58
C ALA A 12 -8.70 -1.50 -49.57
N ALA A 13 -9.51 -1.09 -48.61
CA ALA A 13 -9.06 -0.33 -47.46
C ALA A 13 -8.29 -1.27 -46.51
N VAL A 14 -6.97 -1.18 -46.55
CA VAL A 14 -6.11 -1.83 -45.55
C VAL A 14 -6.26 -1.05 -44.27
N ALA A 15 -7.09 -1.54 -43.35
CA ALA A 15 -7.15 -1.08 -41.97
C ALA A 15 -5.85 -1.50 -41.28
N LEU A 16 -4.91 -0.58 -41.15
CA LEU A 16 -3.76 -0.70 -40.26
C LEU A 16 -4.27 -0.70 -38.83
N GLY A 17 -4.67 -1.87 -38.34
CA GLY A 17 -4.89 -2.12 -36.92
C GLY A 17 -3.55 -2.05 -36.20
N GLY A 18 -3.19 -0.85 -35.72
CA GLY A 18 -2.08 -0.73 -34.80
C GLY A 18 -2.36 -1.60 -33.59
N PRO A 19 -1.33 -2.25 -32.97
CA PRO A 19 -1.52 -2.98 -31.74
C PRO A 19 -2.06 -1.99 -30.70
N ALA A 20 -3.30 -2.20 -30.26
CA ALA A 20 -3.81 -1.54 -29.07
C ALA A 20 -2.86 -1.99 -27.95
N LEU A 21 -1.94 -1.10 -27.60
CA LEU A 21 -1.20 -1.19 -26.34
C LEU A 21 -2.25 -1.08 -25.24
N SER A 22 -2.86 -2.22 -24.93
CA SER A 22 -3.65 -2.39 -23.73
C SER A 22 -2.70 -2.05 -22.60
N GLY A 23 -2.75 -0.78 -22.14
CA GLY A 23 -2.02 -0.35 -20.98
C GLY A 23 -2.33 -1.37 -19.90
N LEU A 24 -1.34 -2.16 -19.52
CA LEU A 24 -1.43 -3.03 -18.36
C LEU A 24 -1.86 -2.12 -17.23
N ALA A 25 -3.15 -2.12 -16.91
CA ALA A 25 -3.69 -1.41 -15.79
C ALA A 25 -2.89 -1.94 -14.58
N GLN A 26 -1.95 -1.13 -14.11
CA GLN A 26 -1.04 -1.49 -13.06
C GLN A 26 -1.89 -1.66 -11.81
N GLN A 27 -2.14 -2.92 -11.43
CA GLN A 27 -2.97 -3.23 -10.28
C GLN A 27 -2.37 -2.53 -9.05
N SER A 28 -3.15 -1.64 -8.46
CA SER A 28 -2.78 -1.02 -7.19
C SER A 28 -3.16 -1.95 -6.04
N VAL A 29 -2.28 -2.06 -5.06
CA VAL A 29 -2.52 -2.76 -3.81
C VAL A 29 -2.80 -1.71 -2.75
N THR A 30 -3.86 -1.89 -1.98
CA THR A 30 -4.16 -1.04 -0.83
C THR A 30 -3.81 -1.79 0.45
N LEU A 31 -2.92 -1.20 1.26
CA LEU A 31 -2.44 -1.76 2.52
C LEU A 31 -3.10 -1.04 3.70
N LYS A 32 -3.59 -1.79 4.65
CA LYS A 32 -4.16 -1.30 5.91
C LYS A 32 -3.05 -1.10 6.93
N PHE A 33 -2.85 0.14 7.35
CA PHE A 33 -1.91 0.52 8.40
C PHE A 33 -2.65 0.84 9.70
N HIS A 34 -2.39 0.12 10.77
CA HIS A 34 -3.06 0.28 12.06
C HIS A 34 -2.09 0.66 13.18
N THR A 35 -2.50 1.60 14.03
CA THR A 35 -1.69 2.08 15.15
C THR A 35 -2.55 2.63 16.28
N PHE A 36 -2.01 2.60 17.50
CA PHE A 36 -2.63 3.24 18.66
C PHE A 36 -2.38 4.75 18.74
N MET A 37 -1.48 5.29 17.89
CA MET A 37 -1.17 6.71 17.90
C MET A 37 -2.38 7.56 17.52
N ALA A 38 -2.59 8.66 18.23
CA ALA A 38 -3.66 9.61 17.90
C ALA A 38 -3.42 10.27 16.54
N PRO A 39 -4.48 10.54 15.74
CA PRO A 39 -4.35 11.09 14.40
C PRO A 39 -3.69 12.47 14.34
N GLN A 40 -3.78 13.24 15.42
CA GLN A 40 -3.17 14.56 15.56
C GLN A 40 -1.78 14.53 16.22
N SER A 41 -1.27 13.36 16.61
CA SER A 41 0.06 13.26 17.21
C SER A 41 1.16 13.60 16.20
N ALA A 42 2.22 14.26 16.68
CA ALA A 42 3.37 14.58 15.83
C ALA A 42 3.94 13.32 15.17
N VAL A 43 4.07 12.21 15.88
CA VAL A 43 4.58 10.94 15.35
C VAL A 43 3.70 10.44 14.20
N TYR A 44 2.38 10.46 14.35
CA TYR A 44 1.50 10.02 13.27
C TYR A 44 1.62 10.91 12.03
N LEU A 45 1.61 12.23 12.20
CA LEU A 45 1.63 13.18 11.10
C LEU A 45 2.98 13.25 10.38
N THR A 46 4.08 13.34 11.14
CA THR A 46 5.41 13.57 10.56
C THR A 46 6.15 12.29 10.20
N MET A 47 5.82 11.18 10.80
CA MET A 47 6.48 9.89 10.55
C MET A 47 5.57 8.94 9.77
N HIS A 48 4.42 8.54 10.32
CA HIS A 48 3.60 7.51 9.68
C HIS A 48 2.96 8.02 8.39
N LYS A 49 2.27 9.14 8.46
CA LYS A 49 1.58 9.71 7.30
C LYS A 49 2.56 10.12 6.21
N ALA A 50 3.64 10.81 6.56
CA ALA A 50 4.67 11.20 5.61
C ALA A 50 5.35 10.00 4.94
N TRP A 51 5.56 8.92 5.69
CA TRP A 51 6.09 7.67 5.14
C TRP A 51 5.11 7.02 4.16
N MET A 52 3.83 6.89 4.51
CA MET A 52 2.80 6.35 3.63
C MET A 52 2.70 7.15 2.32
N GLU A 53 2.62 8.48 2.41
CA GLU A 53 2.57 9.37 1.24
C GLU A 53 3.82 9.24 0.36
N LYS A 54 4.99 9.10 0.97
CA LYS A 54 6.24 8.87 0.24
C LYS A 54 6.22 7.55 -0.52
N VAL A 55 5.79 6.46 0.10
CA VAL A 55 5.72 5.14 -0.55
C VAL A 55 4.68 5.15 -1.68
N GLU A 56 3.52 5.78 -1.49
CA GLU A 56 2.52 5.95 -2.55
C GLU A 56 3.12 6.67 -3.76
N LYS A 57 3.83 7.77 -3.52
CA LYS A 57 4.49 8.55 -4.57
C LYS A 57 5.60 7.74 -5.25
N ASP A 58 6.50 7.13 -4.49
CA ASP A 58 7.65 6.40 -5.03
C ASP A 58 7.22 5.14 -5.79
N SER A 59 6.10 4.52 -5.40
CA SER A 59 5.52 3.39 -6.13
C SER A 59 4.77 3.78 -7.40
N GLY A 60 4.62 5.09 -7.67
CA GLY A 60 3.79 5.57 -8.78
C GLY A 60 2.31 5.23 -8.60
N GLY A 61 1.81 5.19 -7.35
CA GLY A 61 0.42 4.86 -7.02
C GLY A 61 0.08 3.36 -7.08
N ARG A 62 1.08 2.50 -7.22
CA ARG A 62 0.87 1.03 -7.16
C ARG A 62 0.58 0.54 -5.75
N ILE A 63 1.14 1.20 -4.74
CA ILE A 63 0.88 0.93 -3.33
C ILE A 63 0.10 2.12 -2.79
N LYS A 64 -1.03 1.83 -2.17
CA LYS A 64 -1.86 2.81 -1.48
C LYS A 64 -2.01 2.41 -0.02
N PHE A 65 -2.30 3.35 0.84
CA PHE A 65 -2.50 3.08 2.25
C PHE A 65 -3.86 3.55 2.75
N GLU A 66 -4.45 2.73 3.62
CA GLU A 66 -5.56 3.11 4.48
C GLU A 66 -5.03 3.16 5.91
N GLY A 67 -4.88 4.38 6.46
CA GLY A 67 -4.39 4.59 7.82
C GLY A 67 -5.51 4.56 8.85
N TYR A 68 -5.35 3.75 9.88
CA TYR A 68 -6.29 3.58 10.99
C TYR A 68 -5.60 3.94 12.32
N PRO A 69 -5.50 5.25 12.66
CA PRO A 69 -4.93 5.70 13.93
C PRO A 69 -5.89 5.45 15.10
N ALA A 70 -5.40 5.64 16.32
CA ALA A 70 -6.18 5.58 17.56
C ALA A 70 -7.03 4.31 17.70
N MET A 71 -6.50 3.16 17.30
CA MET A 71 -7.18 1.86 17.39
C MET A 71 -8.55 1.81 16.68
N GLN A 72 -8.71 2.53 15.55
CA GLN A 72 -10.01 2.63 14.84
C GLN A 72 -10.59 1.28 14.39
N LEU A 73 -9.75 0.27 14.17
CA LEU A 73 -10.21 -1.09 13.85
C LEU A 73 -10.51 -1.93 15.10
N GLY A 74 -10.46 -1.30 16.27
CA GLY A 74 -10.72 -1.96 17.56
C GLY A 74 -9.51 -2.70 18.12
N GLY A 75 -9.71 -3.27 19.30
CA GLY A 75 -8.65 -3.95 20.05
C GLY A 75 -7.86 -3.02 20.97
N THR A 76 -6.74 -3.54 21.46
CA THR A 76 -5.82 -2.84 22.35
C THR A 76 -4.42 -2.79 21.73
N PRO A 77 -3.51 -1.89 22.17
CA PRO A 77 -2.14 -1.84 21.64
C PRO A 77 -1.39 -3.18 21.72
N VAL A 78 -1.68 -4.01 22.70
CA VAL A 78 -1.10 -5.36 22.85
C VAL A 78 -1.54 -6.31 21.74
N GLN A 79 -2.74 -6.11 21.19
CA GLN A 79 -3.32 -6.96 20.15
C GLN A 79 -2.88 -6.57 18.73
N LEU A 80 -2.22 -5.42 18.55
CA LEU A 80 -1.78 -4.96 17.22
C LEU A 80 -0.94 -6.00 16.48
N TYR A 81 0.01 -6.61 17.19
CA TYR A 81 0.85 -7.66 16.60
C TYR A 81 0.01 -8.85 16.09
N ASP A 82 -0.95 -9.31 16.89
CA ASP A 82 -1.81 -10.42 16.50
C ASP A 82 -2.70 -10.04 15.32
N GLN A 83 -3.21 -8.81 15.25
CA GLN A 83 -3.99 -8.33 14.11
C GLN A 83 -3.19 -8.39 12.80
N ALA A 84 -1.91 -8.03 12.83
CA ALA A 84 -1.04 -8.17 11.64
C ALA A 84 -0.73 -9.64 11.33
N LYS A 85 -0.42 -10.44 12.34
CA LYS A 85 -0.14 -11.87 12.20
C LYS A 85 -1.33 -12.63 11.61
N ASP A 86 -2.54 -12.28 12.03
CA ASP A 86 -3.77 -12.95 11.62
C ASP A 86 -4.37 -12.38 10.31
N GLY A 87 -3.68 -11.38 9.71
CA GLY A 87 -4.08 -10.79 8.43
C GLY A 87 -5.29 -9.85 8.49
N VAL A 88 -5.65 -9.37 9.68
CA VAL A 88 -6.72 -8.35 9.85
C VAL A 88 -6.28 -7.03 9.25
N VAL A 89 -5.00 -6.72 9.38
CA VAL A 89 -4.31 -5.57 8.81
C VAL A 89 -2.97 -5.99 8.22
N ASP A 90 -2.44 -5.21 7.29
CA ASP A 90 -1.20 -5.54 6.60
C ASP A 90 0.03 -5.03 7.36
N ILE A 91 -0.10 -3.88 8.02
CA ILE A 91 0.99 -3.22 8.72
C ILE A 91 0.49 -2.68 10.04
N VAL A 92 1.29 -2.86 11.08
CA VAL A 92 1.05 -2.25 12.40
C VAL A 92 2.29 -1.49 12.86
N TRP A 93 2.04 -0.42 13.58
CA TRP A 93 3.07 0.22 14.37
C TRP A 93 2.73 0.10 15.85
N THR A 94 3.62 -0.54 16.61
CA THR A 94 3.46 -0.78 18.04
C THR A 94 4.82 -0.66 18.74
N LEU A 95 4.79 -0.54 20.07
CA LEU A 95 6.01 -0.58 20.88
C LEU A 95 6.40 -2.02 21.20
N PRO A 96 7.69 -2.34 21.29
CA PRO A 96 8.15 -3.69 21.67
C PRO A 96 7.54 -4.16 23.01
N GLY A 97 7.42 -3.29 24.01
CA GLY A 97 6.80 -3.62 25.28
C GLY A 97 5.34 -4.07 25.22
N ASN A 98 4.62 -3.74 24.15
CA ASN A 98 3.27 -4.29 23.89
C ASN A 98 3.29 -5.74 23.42
N THR A 99 4.45 -6.28 23.10
CA THR A 99 4.65 -7.65 22.60
C THR A 99 5.52 -8.49 23.54
N ALA A 100 5.46 -8.21 24.84
CA ALA A 100 6.29 -8.85 25.87
C ALA A 100 6.32 -10.39 25.74
N GLY A 101 7.50 -10.97 25.85
CA GLY A 101 7.76 -12.42 25.70
C GLY A 101 7.81 -12.94 24.26
N ARG A 102 7.48 -12.11 23.24
CA ARG A 102 7.49 -12.53 21.83
C ARG A 102 8.82 -12.23 21.14
N PHE A 103 9.50 -11.17 21.56
CA PHE A 103 10.78 -10.73 20.99
C PHE A 103 11.85 -10.52 22.08
N PRO A 104 12.30 -11.58 22.75
CA PRO A 104 13.18 -11.46 23.94
C PRO A 104 14.51 -10.74 23.64
N ARG A 105 14.97 -10.76 22.39
CA ARG A 105 16.19 -10.03 21.99
C ARG A 105 16.00 -8.53 21.90
N THR A 106 14.79 -8.05 21.57
CA THR A 106 14.48 -6.62 21.53
C THR A 106 14.14 -6.08 22.91
N GLU A 107 13.63 -6.91 23.81
CA GLU A 107 13.32 -6.54 25.20
C GLU A 107 14.55 -6.11 25.99
N VAL A 108 15.75 -6.57 25.60
CA VAL A 108 17.01 -6.13 26.19
C VAL A 108 17.18 -4.61 26.12
N PHE A 109 16.73 -3.97 25.03
CA PHE A 109 16.82 -2.52 24.87
C PHE A 109 15.85 -1.73 25.75
N GLU A 110 14.85 -2.37 26.33
CA GLU A 110 13.89 -1.77 27.27
C GLU A 110 14.35 -1.90 28.74
N LEU A 111 15.45 -2.60 29.00
CA LEU A 111 16.01 -2.71 30.35
C LEU A 111 16.56 -1.35 30.79
N PRO A 112 16.34 -0.97 32.07
CA PRO A 112 16.91 0.25 32.63
C PRO A 112 18.43 0.28 32.43
N PHE A 113 18.97 1.45 32.11
CA PHE A 113 20.40 1.70 31.94
C PHE A 113 21.11 0.98 30.78
N MET A 114 20.41 0.29 29.91
CA MET A 114 21.01 -0.33 28.72
C MET A 114 21.37 0.68 27.63
N MET A 115 20.68 1.84 27.60
CA MET A 115 20.94 2.93 26.67
C MET A 115 21.44 4.15 27.43
N ASN A 116 22.59 4.68 27.04
CA ASN A 116 23.14 5.89 27.64
C ASN A 116 22.62 7.20 27.03
N ASN A 117 22.01 7.10 25.84
CA ASN A 117 21.41 8.23 25.13
C ASN A 117 20.06 7.79 24.55
N ALA A 118 19.06 8.60 24.76
CA ALA A 118 17.75 8.47 24.13
C ALA A 118 17.69 9.40 22.91
#